data_06e2e71e2eb83de98e01270fb715fc15
#
_entry.id   06e2e71e2eb83de98e01270fb715fc15
#
_cell.length_a   1.000
_cell.length_b   1.000
_cell.length_c   1.000
_cell.angle_alpha   90.00
_cell.angle_beta   90.00
_cell.angle_gamma   90.00
#
_symmetry.space_group_name_H-M   'P 1'
#
loop_
_entity.id
_entity.type
_entity.pdbx_description
1 polymer ?
#
loop_
_entity_poly.entity_id
_entity_poly.type
_entity_poly.pdbx_seq_one_letter_code
_entity_poly.pdbx_strand_id
1 'polypeptide(L)'
;SHHVYLESCALSGASTIETPLINLGVDDALRESLLSTGKFEVMSQRVDEREHSGEMQYPFIAKILMSMCSQEQVKVLPIMVGSIRTSIEESYGKLIASYLADDSIFTVISSDFCHYGQRFGYTPTPNSSEASEQGINELFQFIEYLDRKGMDLIELQRPGAFADYFRQYSNTICGRHPIAVWLNCVVVNSKN
;
A
#
# COMPACT_ATOMS: atom_id res chain seq x y z
N SER A 1 1.71 -4.65 -6.45
CA SER A 1 2.84 -4.82 -7.35
C SER A 1 2.41 -5.01 -8.79
N HIS A 2 3.09 -4.37 -9.75
CA HIS A 2 2.85 -4.61 -11.17
C HIS A 2 3.86 -5.56 -11.80
N HIS A 3 4.79 -6.09 -11.04
CA HIS A 3 5.79 -7.03 -11.55
C HIS A 3 5.46 -8.48 -11.23
N VAL A 4 4.60 -8.70 -10.23
CA VAL A 4 4.16 -10.03 -9.82
C VAL A 4 2.64 -10.04 -9.71
N TYR A 5 2.01 -10.95 -10.46
CA TYR A 5 0.56 -11.14 -10.36
C TYR A 5 0.26 -12.07 -9.18
N LEU A 6 -0.43 -11.54 -8.19
CA LEU A 6 -0.97 -12.27 -7.04
C LEU A 6 -2.46 -11.94 -6.89
N GLU A 7 -3.26 -12.93 -6.55
CA GLU A 7 -4.69 -12.77 -6.20
C GLU A 7 -4.94 -12.81 -4.68
N SER A 8 -3.86 -12.77 -3.90
CA SER A 8 -3.83 -12.84 -2.44
C SER A 8 -2.83 -11.83 -1.87
N CYS A 9 -2.64 -11.87 -0.55
CA CYS A 9 -1.51 -11.19 0.10
C CYS A 9 -0.42 -12.23 0.42
N ALA A 10 0.83 -11.85 0.21
CA ALA A 10 1.99 -12.69 0.50
C ALA A 10 2.99 -11.95 1.41
N LEU A 11 3.68 -12.73 2.23
CA LEU A 11 4.68 -12.25 3.19
C LEU A 11 6.09 -12.52 2.66
N SER A 12 7.03 -11.64 2.98
CA SER A 12 8.44 -11.91 2.72
C SER A 12 8.91 -13.17 3.45
N GLY A 13 9.67 -14.01 2.74
CA GLY A 13 10.34 -15.18 3.29
C GLY A 13 11.72 -14.89 3.86
N ALA A 14 12.23 -13.67 3.71
CA ALA A 14 13.54 -13.27 4.19
C ALA A 14 13.59 -13.25 5.73
N SER A 15 14.77 -13.47 6.30
CA SER A 15 15.04 -13.22 7.72
C SER A 15 15.62 -11.82 7.96
N THR A 16 16.20 -11.25 6.91
CA THR A 16 16.89 -9.95 6.95
C THR A 16 16.73 -9.25 5.62
N ILE A 17 16.52 -7.95 5.66
CA ILE A 17 16.49 -7.08 4.49
C ILE A 17 17.74 -6.22 4.51
N GLU A 18 18.57 -6.35 3.49
CA GLU A 18 19.76 -5.56 3.32
C GLU A 18 19.42 -4.16 2.81
N THR A 19 20.03 -3.15 3.41
CA THR A 19 19.94 -1.77 2.94
C THR A 19 21.34 -1.14 2.89
N PRO A 20 21.53 -0.07 2.13
CA PRO A 20 22.81 0.65 2.10
C PRO A 20 23.22 1.26 3.44
N LEU A 21 22.35 1.29 4.44
CA LEU A 21 22.56 1.92 5.74
C LEU A 21 22.77 0.90 6.86
N ILE A 22 21.71 0.17 7.20
CA ILE A 22 21.70 -0.92 8.19
C ILE A 22 20.82 -2.05 7.69
N ASN A 23 21.08 -3.26 8.14
CA ASN A 23 20.20 -4.38 7.86
C ASN A 23 18.96 -4.34 8.76
N LEU A 24 17.79 -4.64 8.19
CA LEU A 24 16.52 -4.68 8.89
C LEU A 24 16.15 -6.14 9.18
N GLY A 25 16.02 -6.49 10.46
CA GLY A 25 15.53 -7.82 10.83
C GLY A 25 14.06 -7.99 10.49
N VAL A 26 13.66 -9.14 9.97
CA VAL A 26 12.26 -9.46 9.69
C VAL A 26 11.61 -10.04 10.95
N ASP A 27 10.35 -9.71 11.19
CA ASP A 27 9.57 -10.21 12.33
C ASP A 27 8.98 -11.59 12.03
N ASP A 28 9.72 -12.63 12.41
CA ASP A 28 9.32 -14.02 12.22
C ASP A 28 8.06 -14.36 13.05
N ALA A 29 7.94 -13.82 14.25
CA ALA A 29 6.79 -14.12 15.11
C ALA A 29 5.49 -13.56 14.53
N LEU A 30 5.52 -12.32 14.04
CA LEU A 30 4.39 -11.72 13.36
C LEU A 30 4.09 -12.47 12.04
N ARG A 31 5.14 -12.86 11.30
CA ARG A 31 4.98 -13.66 10.07
C ARG A 31 4.25 -14.99 10.35
N GLU A 32 4.69 -15.73 11.33
CA GLU A 32 4.07 -17.01 11.72
C GLU A 32 2.62 -16.81 12.17
N SER A 33 2.36 -15.76 12.94
CA SER A 33 1.02 -15.41 13.38
C SER A 33 0.09 -15.16 12.20
N LEU A 34 0.51 -14.38 11.21
CA LEU A 34 -0.28 -14.12 9.99
C LEU A 34 -0.45 -15.38 9.14
N LEU A 35 0.60 -16.19 8.97
CA LEU A 35 0.53 -17.46 8.24
C LEU A 35 -0.45 -18.44 8.88
N SER A 36 -0.53 -18.49 10.22
CA SER A 36 -1.45 -19.37 10.94
C SER A 36 -2.93 -19.10 10.62
N THR A 37 -3.26 -17.91 10.11
CA THR A 37 -4.61 -17.56 9.65
C THR A 37 -5.03 -18.31 8.39
N GLY A 38 -4.09 -18.91 7.66
CA GLY A 38 -4.32 -19.58 6.38
C GLY A 38 -4.72 -18.63 5.23
N LYS A 39 -4.53 -17.32 5.41
CA LYS A 39 -4.89 -16.29 4.43
C LYS A 39 -3.69 -15.69 3.70
N PHE A 40 -2.50 -15.91 4.22
CA PHE A 40 -1.25 -15.44 3.63
C PHE A 40 -0.42 -16.62 3.14
N GLU A 41 0.36 -16.37 2.12
CA GLU A 41 1.41 -17.28 1.62
C GLU A 41 2.78 -16.62 1.77
N VAL A 42 3.85 -17.40 1.70
CA VAL A 42 5.21 -16.88 1.70
C VAL A 42 5.66 -16.71 0.25
N MET A 43 6.16 -15.53 -0.09
CA MET A 43 6.78 -15.29 -1.39
C MET A 43 7.99 -16.19 -1.59
N SER A 44 8.17 -16.69 -2.81
CA SER A 44 9.48 -17.26 -3.17
C SER A 44 10.53 -16.15 -3.15
N GLN A 45 11.77 -16.48 -2.80
CA GLN A 45 12.89 -15.53 -2.79
C GLN A 45 12.98 -14.74 -4.09
N ARG A 46 12.83 -15.39 -5.23
CA ARG A 46 12.85 -14.75 -6.54
C ARG A 46 11.77 -13.67 -6.71
N VAL A 47 10.59 -13.87 -6.13
CA VAL A 47 9.48 -12.92 -6.19
C VAL A 47 9.76 -11.75 -5.26
N ASP A 48 10.21 -12.05 -4.05
CA ASP A 48 10.53 -11.08 -3.00
C ASP A 48 11.65 -10.11 -3.44
N GLU A 49 12.75 -10.65 -3.98
CA GLU A 49 13.89 -9.87 -4.50
C GLU A 49 13.56 -9.04 -5.76
N ARG A 50 12.49 -9.36 -6.47
CA ARG A 50 12.04 -8.59 -7.65
C ARG A 50 10.99 -7.53 -7.33
N GLU A 51 10.50 -7.51 -6.10
CA GLU A 51 9.50 -6.53 -5.67
C GLU A 51 10.17 -5.22 -5.26
N HIS A 52 9.93 -4.18 -6.04
CA HIS A 52 10.59 -2.88 -5.85
C HIS A 52 9.82 -1.93 -4.91
N SER A 53 8.52 -2.13 -4.69
CA SER A 53 7.73 -1.18 -3.89
C SER A 53 8.16 -1.15 -2.42
N GLY A 54 8.48 -2.33 -1.85
CA GLY A 54 9.10 -2.43 -0.52
C GLY A 54 10.53 -1.87 -0.53
N GLU A 55 11.33 -2.29 -1.52
CA GLU A 55 12.73 -1.88 -1.65
C GLU A 55 12.90 -0.35 -1.62
N MET A 56 12.02 0.40 -2.27
CA MET A 56 12.06 1.86 -2.28
C MET A 56 11.83 2.48 -0.89
N GLN A 57 11.19 1.78 0.04
CA GLN A 57 10.90 2.28 1.39
C GLN A 57 11.99 1.89 2.42
N TYR A 58 12.67 0.75 2.24
CA TYR A 58 13.61 0.22 3.23
C TYR A 58 14.73 1.18 3.62
N PRO A 59 15.37 1.94 2.71
CA PRO A 59 16.39 2.90 3.09
C PRO A 59 15.87 4.04 3.99
N PHE A 60 14.63 4.46 3.79
CA PHE A 60 14.00 5.48 4.64
C PHE A 60 13.69 4.93 6.02
N ILE A 61 13.16 3.71 6.11
CA ILE A 61 12.95 3.01 7.37
C ILE A 61 14.28 2.85 8.12
N ALA A 62 15.30 2.36 7.45
CA ALA A 62 16.65 2.22 8.00
C ALA A 62 17.20 3.55 8.52
N LYS A 63 17.01 4.63 7.76
CA LYS A 63 17.45 5.98 8.17
C LYS A 63 16.78 6.47 9.44
N ILE A 64 15.49 6.24 9.57
CA ILE A 64 14.73 6.60 10.78
C ILE A 64 15.24 5.77 11.97
N LEU A 65 15.36 4.45 11.80
CA LEU A 65 15.80 3.56 12.87
C LEU A 65 17.21 3.86 13.36
N MET A 66 18.11 4.31 12.47
CA MET A 66 19.46 4.75 12.88
C MET A 66 19.46 5.91 13.86
N SER A 67 18.40 6.71 13.90
CA SER A 67 18.25 7.81 14.86
C SER A 67 17.63 7.38 16.19
N MET A 68 17.13 6.15 16.29
CA MET A 68 16.51 5.60 17.50
C MET A 68 17.54 4.87 18.37
N CYS A 69 17.41 4.99 19.69
CA CYS A 69 18.37 4.39 20.64
C CYS A 69 18.30 2.86 20.74
N SER A 70 17.26 2.22 20.17
CA SER A 70 16.98 0.78 20.29
C SER A 70 16.81 0.10 18.94
N GLN A 71 17.74 0.33 18.00
CA GLN A 71 17.68 -0.16 16.62
C GLN A 71 17.44 -1.67 16.48
N GLU A 72 18.07 -2.48 17.36
CA GLU A 72 17.99 -3.95 17.31
C GLU A 72 16.63 -4.51 17.73
N GLN A 73 15.77 -3.69 18.34
CA GLN A 73 14.46 -4.12 18.82
C GLN A 73 13.36 -3.95 17.78
N VAL A 74 13.58 -3.12 16.75
CA VAL A 74 12.59 -2.87 15.70
C VAL A 74 12.80 -3.83 14.55
N LYS A 75 11.75 -4.55 14.21
CA LYS A 75 11.71 -5.48 13.09
C LYS A 75 10.69 -5.03 12.06
N VAL A 76 10.85 -5.49 10.83
CA VAL A 76 9.93 -5.20 9.74
C VAL A 76 9.28 -6.48 9.23
N LEU A 77 8.05 -6.39 8.74
CA LEU A 77 7.42 -7.48 8.00
C LEU A 77 6.88 -6.96 6.68
N PRO A 78 7.55 -7.23 5.56
CA PRO A 78 7.03 -6.87 4.25
C PRO A 78 5.82 -7.72 3.88
N ILE A 79 4.75 -7.04 3.45
CA ILE A 79 3.53 -7.66 2.96
C ILE A 79 3.28 -7.17 1.54
N MET A 80 3.30 -8.08 0.58
CA MET A 80 2.88 -7.79 -0.78
C MET A 80 1.37 -8.00 -0.90
N VAL A 81 0.65 -6.94 -1.25
CA VAL A 81 -0.78 -7.02 -1.54
C VAL A 81 -0.97 -7.16 -3.03
N GLY A 82 -1.57 -8.26 -3.45
CA GLY A 82 -1.83 -8.57 -4.85
C GLY A 82 -2.99 -7.77 -5.44
N SER A 83 -3.33 -8.06 -6.70
CA SER A 83 -4.50 -7.49 -7.37
C SER A 83 -5.76 -8.21 -6.90
N ILE A 84 -6.35 -7.70 -5.84
CA ILE A 84 -7.48 -8.31 -5.14
C ILE A 84 -8.77 -7.47 -5.29
N ARG A 85 -9.91 -8.14 -5.14
CA ARG A 85 -11.23 -7.46 -5.21
C ARG A 85 -11.53 -6.73 -3.91
N THR A 86 -12.38 -5.70 -3.97
CA THR A 86 -12.79 -4.88 -2.82
C THR A 86 -13.28 -5.70 -1.62
N SER A 87 -14.03 -6.79 -1.86
CA SER A 87 -14.47 -7.68 -0.77
C SER A 87 -13.30 -8.44 -0.10
N ILE A 88 -12.24 -8.68 -0.83
CA ILE A 88 -11.01 -9.31 -0.31
C ILE A 88 -10.19 -8.27 0.45
N GLU A 89 -10.09 -7.02 -0.06
CA GLU A 89 -9.47 -5.90 0.67
C GLU A 89 -10.12 -5.71 2.04
N GLU A 90 -11.46 -5.75 2.10
CA GLU A 90 -12.21 -5.68 3.37
C GLU A 90 -11.90 -6.86 4.29
N SER A 91 -11.80 -8.07 3.75
CA SER A 91 -11.48 -9.27 4.54
C SER A 91 -10.09 -9.21 5.15
N TYR A 92 -9.08 -8.79 4.37
CA TYR A 92 -7.72 -8.58 4.90
C TYR A 92 -7.68 -7.43 5.90
N GLY A 93 -8.41 -6.33 5.62
CA GLY A 93 -8.53 -5.21 6.54
C GLY A 93 -9.04 -5.65 7.92
N LYS A 94 -10.11 -6.44 7.98
CA LYS A 94 -10.63 -7.00 9.23
C LYS A 94 -9.64 -7.92 9.95
N LEU A 95 -8.91 -8.72 9.17
CA LEU A 95 -7.97 -9.70 9.71
C LEU A 95 -6.77 -9.04 10.37
N ILE A 96 -6.20 -7.99 9.75
CA ILE A 96 -5.01 -7.32 10.28
C ILE A 96 -5.34 -6.14 11.21
N ALA A 97 -6.61 -5.80 11.40
CA ALA A 97 -7.03 -4.65 12.21
C ALA A 97 -6.50 -4.71 13.66
N SER A 98 -6.48 -5.90 14.28
CA SER A 98 -5.99 -6.07 15.64
C SER A 98 -4.49 -5.76 15.78
N TYR A 99 -3.70 -6.05 14.74
CA TYR A 99 -2.27 -5.71 14.73
C TYR A 99 -2.06 -4.21 14.58
N LEU A 100 -2.87 -3.54 13.77
CA LEU A 100 -2.80 -2.07 13.58
C LEU A 100 -3.36 -1.27 14.77
N ALA A 101 -4.06 -1.92 15.70
CA ALA A 101 -4.47 -1.33 16.96
C ALA A 101 -3.38 -1.38 18.03
N ASP A 102 -2.29 -2.08 17.79
CA ASP A 102 -1.14 -2.16 18.69
C ASP A 102 -0.22 -0.94 18.46
N ASP A 103 -0.05 -0.10 19.47
CA ASP A 103 0.77 1.11 19.44
C ASP A 103 2.27 0.85 19.14
N SER A 104 2.71 -0.42 19.28
CA SER A 104 4.07 -0.84 18.92
C SER A 104 4.26 -1.11 17.41
N ILE A 105 3.18 -1.13 16.64
CA ILE A 105 3.20 -1.43 15.20
C ILE A 105 2.97 -0.15 14.39
N PHE A 106 3.93 0.16 13.53
CA PHE A 106 3.81 1.25 12.57
C PHE A 106 3.71 0.71 11.14
N THR A 107 2.74 1.23 10.38
CA THR A 107 2.49 0.78 9.00
C THR A 107 3.06 1.76 7.99
N VAL A 108 3.84 1.25 7.05
CA VAL A 108 4.34 1.98 5.88
C VAL A 108 3.68 1.41 4.63
N ILE A 109 3.02 2.24 3.85
CA ILE A 109 2.38 1.83 2.60
C ILE A 109 3.11 2.50 1.44
N SER A 110 3.65 1.69 0.55
CA SER A 110 4.33 2.16 -0.65
C SER A 110 3.34 2.31 -1.80
N SER A 111 3.32 3.48 -2.43
CA SER A 111 2.50 3.76 -3.60
C SER A 111 3.06 4.92 -4.40
N ASP A 112 3.05 4.77 -5.73
CA ASP A 112 2.99 5.91 -6.63
C ASP A 112 1.53 6.22 -6.97
N PHE A 113 1.26 7.48 -7.33
CA PHE A 113 -0.05 7.91 -7.79
C PHE A 113 -0.16 7.81 -9.32
N CYS A 114 -0.79 8.73 -10.01
CA CYS A 114 -1.11 8.58 -11.43
C CYS A 114 0.10 8.19 -12.31
N HIS A 115 0.00 7.07 -12.98
CA HIS A 115 0.90 6.65 -14.05
C HIS A 115 0.25 7.02 -15.39
N TYR A 116 0.61 8.17 -15.95
CA TYR A 116 0.06 8.67 -17.20
C TYR A 116 0.81 8.11 -18.42
N GLY A 117 0.07 7.81 -19.47
CA GLY A 117 0.61 7.50 -20.78
C GLY A 117 0.10 6.19 -21.39
N GLN A 118 0.30 6.03 -22.69
CA GLN A 118 -0.11 4.83 -23.43
C GLN A 118 0.50 3.53 -22.86
N ARG A 119 1.73 3.61 -22.35
CA ARG A 119 2.42 2.50 -21.70
C ARG A 119 1.63 1.93 -20.52
N PHE A 120 0.89 2.77 -19.82
CA PHE A 120 0.09 2.39 -18.65
C PHE A 120 -1.38 2.17 -18.98
N GLY A 121 -1.76 2.32 -20.26
CA GLY A 121 -3.16 2.24 -20.68
C GLY A 121 -4.04 3.35 -20.10
N TYR A 122 -3.44 4.47 -19.67
CA TYR A 122 -4.13 5.54 -18.97
C TYR A 122 -3.73 6.91 -19.52
N THR A 123 -4.64 7.51 -20.27
CA THR A 123 -4.44 8.83 -20.89
C THR A 123 -5.67 9.71 -20.67
N PRO A 124 -6.01 10.03 -19.40
CA PRO A 124 -7.15 10.88 -19.13
C PRO A 124 -6.92 12.29 -19.67
N THR A 125 -8.01 12.94 -20.05
CA THR A 125 -7.98 14.31 -20.59
C THR A 125 -8.87 15.23 -19.76
N PRO A 126 -8.58 16.54 -19.67
CA PRO A 126 -9.39 17.51 -18.94
C PRO A 126 -10.71 17.89 -19.63
N ASN A 127 -11.22 17.04 -20.53
CA ASN A 127 -12.41 17.33 -21.33
C ASN A 127 -13.74 16.98 -20.65
N SER A 128 -13.73 16.74 -19.33
CA SER A 128 -14.96 16.47 -18.57
C SER A 128 -15.62 17.78 -18.13
N SER A 129 -16.95 17.74 -17.92
CA SER A 129 -17.68 18.85 -17.30
C SER A 129 -17.08 19.24 -15.94
N GLU A 130 -16.69 18.25 -15.17
CA GLU A 130 -16.03 18.40 -13.86
C GLU A 130 -14.71 19.20 -13.95
N ALA A 131 -13.87 18.90 -14.94
CA ALA A 131 -12.63 19.65 -15.16
C ALA A 131 -12.91 21.11 -15.54
N SER A 132 -13.91 21.33 -16.39
CA SER A 132 -14.32 22.68 -16.81
C SER A 132 -14.86 23.51 -15.64
N GLU A 133 -15.67 22.90 -14.76
CA GLU A 133 -16.18 23.55 -13.55
C GLU A 133 -15.07 23.95 -12.57
N GLN A 134 -13.98 23.19 -12.53
CA GLN A 134 -12.79 23.46 -11.72
C GLN A 134 -11.78 24.40 -12.42
N GLY A 135 -12.06 24.87 -13.63
CA GLY A 135 -11.15 25.70 -14.41
C GLY A 135 -9.88 24.98 -14.86
N ILE A 136 -9.92 23.64 -14.94
CA ILE A 136 -8.80 22.80 -15.34
C ILE A 136 -8.73 22.71 -16.86
N ASN A 137 -7.66 23.24 -17.44
CA ASN A 137 -7.47 23.29 -18.89
C ASN A 137 -6.24 22.49 -19.35
N GLU A 138 -5.30 22.26 -18.44
CA GLU A 138 -4.03 21.61 -18.74
C GLU A 138 -3.97 20.20 -18.15
N LEU A 139 -3.26 19.30 -18.82
CA LEU A 139 -3.15 17.90 -18.41
C LEU A 139 -2.58 17.74 -17.01
N PHE A 140 -1.52 18.47 -16.67
CA PHE A 140 -0.88 18.34 -15.35
C PHE A 140 -1.82 18.78 -14.23
N GLN A 141 -2.65 19.81 -14.45
CA GLN A 141 -3.67 20.23 -13.49
C GLN A 141 -4.72 19.13 -13.27
N PHE A 142 -5.09 18.42 -14.35
CA PHE A 142 -6.05 17.34 -14.25
C PHE A 142 -5.49 16.14 -13.51
N ILE A 143 -4.22 15.78 -13.75
CA ILE A 143 -3.54 14.74 -12.99
C ILE A 143 -3.45 15.12 -11.51
N GLU A 144 -3.04 16.35 -11.20
CA GLU A 144 -3.01 16.85 -9.82
C GLU A 144 -4.39 16.77 -9.16
N TYR A 145 -5.42 17.20 -9.86
CA TYR A 145 -6.80 17.13 -9.35
C TYR A 145 -7.22 15.70 -9.02
N LEU A 146 -6.94 14.74 -9.91
CA LEU A 146 -7.25 13.33 -9.68
C LEU A 146 -6.48 12.78 -8.47
N ASP A 147 -5.19 13.04 -8.40
CA ASP A 147 -4.35 12.53 -7.32
C ASP A 147 -4.73 13.17 -5.97
N ARG A 148 -4.98 14.48 -5.91
CA ARG A 148 -5.49 15.17 -4.71
C ARG A 148 -6.79 14.58 -4.23
N LYS A 149 -7.72 14.33 -5.15
CA LYS A 149 -9.01 13.70 -4.81
C LYS A 149 -8.83 12.30 -4.19
N GLY A 150 -7.89 11.50 -4.72
CA GLY A 150 -7.53 10.22 -4.11
C GLY A 150 -6.92 10.38 -2.71
N MET A 151 -6.02 11.35 -2.53
CA MET A 151 -5.39 11.66 -1.23
C MET A 151 -6.43 12.10 -0.20
N ASP A 152 -7.34 13.00 -0.55
CA ASP A 152 -8.41 13.47 0.33
C ASP A 152 -9.27 12.30 0.86
N LEU A 153 -9.57 11.32 0.01
CA LEU A 153 -10.33 10.14 0.41
C LEU A 153 -9.56 9.23 1.37
N ILE A 154 -8.23 9.15 1.21
CA ILE A 154 -7.34 8.44 2.13
C ILE A 154 -7.30 9.17 3.48
N GLU A 155 -7.12 10.48 3.48
CA GLU A 155 -7.10 11.31 4.70
C GLU A 155 -8.42 11.26 5.45
N LEU A 156 -9.54 11.26 4.73
CA LEU A 156 -10.87 11.11 5.30
C LEU A 156 -11.20 9.67 5.75
N GLN A 157 -10.29 8.72 5.52
CA GLN A 157 -10.44 7.31 5.91
C GLN A 157 -11.74 6.66 5.42
N ARG A 158 -12.08 6.88 4.13
CA ARG A 158 -13.34 6.41 3.51
C ARG A 158 -13.11 5.30 2.48
N PRO A 159 -12.99 4.02 2.88
CA PRO A 159 -12.68 2.92 1.96
C PRO A 159 -13.72 2.76 0.84
N GLY A 160 -15.01 2.92 1.13
CA GLY A 160 -16.07 2.84 0.12
C GLY A 160 -15.95 3.93 -0.94
N ALA A 161 -15.76 5.20 -0.52
CA ALA A 161 -15.59 6.31 -1.43
C ALA A 161 -14.27 6.20 -2.23
N PHE A 162 -13.22 5.63 -1.63
CA PHE A 162 -11.95 5.33 -2.33
C PHE A 162 -12.15 4.26 -3.41
N ALA A 163 -12.95 3.24 -3.15
CA ALA A 163 -13.32 2.25 -4.17
C ALA A 163 -14.16 2.86 -5.30
N ASP A 164 -15.12 3.77 -4.98
CA ASP A 164 -15.92 4.49 -5.96
C ASP A 164 -15.06 5.39 -6.86
N TYR A 165 -14.07 6.05 -6.29
CA TYR A 165 -13.09 6.84 -7.01
C TYR A 165 -12.42 6.04 -8.14
N PHE A 166 -11.99 4.80 -7.88
CA PHE A 166 -11.42 3.95 -8.93
C PHE A 166 -12.42 3.53 -9.99
N ARG A 167 -13.67 3.29 -9.62
CA ARG A 167 -14.73 3.00 -10.59
C ARG A 167 -15.01 4.19 -11.52
N GLN A 168 -14.89 5.41 -10.99
CA GLN A 168 -15.16 6.63 -11.74
C GLN A 168 -13.99 7.06 -12.62
N TYR A 169 -12.78 7.07 -12.09
CA TYR A 169 -11.62 7.69 -12.74
C TYR A 169 -10.62 6.68 -13.32
N SER A 170 -10.67 5.43 -12.90
CA SER A 170 -9.71 4.39 -13.31
C SER A 170 -8.24 4.80 -13.13
N ASN A 171 -7.95 5.68 -12.14
CA ASN A 171 -6.60 6.16 -11.89
C ASN A 171 -5.65 5.01 -11.58
N THR A 172 -4.41 5.15 -12.03
CA THR A 172 -3.38 4.10 -11.99
C THR A 172 -2.51 4.17 -10.73
N ILE A 173 -3.12 4.39 -9.58
CA ILE A 173 -2.43 4.36 -8.29
C ILE A 173 -1.98 2.93 -8.01
N CYS A 174 -0.66 2.68 -8.01
CA CYS A 174 -0.12 1.32 -7.92
C CYS A 174 -0.38 0.68 -6.54
N GLY A 175 -0.36 1.45 -5.47
CA GLY A 175 -0.65 1.02 -4.10
C GLY A 175 -2.13 1.03 -3.73
N ARG A 176 -3.06 1.08 -4.67
CA ARG A 176 -4.50 1.17 -4.37
C ARG A 176 -5.01 0.05 -3.46
N HIS A 177 -4.55 -1.17 -3.67
CA HIS A 177 -4.98 -2.33 -2.89
C HIS A 177 -4.44 -2.31 -1.44
N PRO A 178 -3.14 -2.10 -1.17
CA PRO A 178 -2.66 -1.95 0.20
C PRO A 178 -3.26 -0.73 0.91
N ILE A 179 -3.48 0.38 0.23
CA ILE A 179 -4.20 1.54 0.78
C ILE A 179 -5.62 1.14 1.18
N ALA A 180 -6.36 0.44 0.29
CA ALA A 180 -7.72 -0.01 0.57
C ALA A 180 -7.78 -1.00 1.75
N VAL A 181 -6.84 -1.94 1.85
CA VAL A 181 -6.71 -2.86 3.00
C VAL A 181 -6.52 -2.05 4.29
N TRP A 182 -5.58 -1.10 4.29
CA TRP A 182 -5.32 -0.24 5.47
C TRP A 182 -6.55 0.59 5.85
N LEU A 183 -7.22 1.23 4.89
CA LEU A 183 -8.45 2.00 5.15
C LEU A 183 -9.53 1.13 5.82
N ASN A 184 -9.67 -0.12 5.39
CA ASN A 184 -10.61 -1.06 6.03
C ASN A 184 -10.18 -1.43 7.46
N CYS A 185 -8.87 -1.53 7.75
CA CYS A 185 -8.38 -1.73 9.11
C CYS A 185 -8.75 -0.57 10.03
N VAL A 186 -8.51 0.66 9.58
CA VAL A 186 -8.81 1.88 10.35
C VAL A 186 -10.29 1.96 10.70
N VAL A 187 -11.18 1.67 9.74
CA VAL A 187 -12.63 1.68 9.97
C VAL A 187 -13.06 0.62 10.98
N VAL A 188 -12.42 -0.54 11.01
CA VAL A 188 -12.70 -1.57 12.03
C VAL A 188 -12.31 -1.07 13.41
N ASN A 189 -11.11 -0.48 13.54
CA ASN A 189 -10.58 0.00 14.82
C ASN A 189 -11.34 1.21 15.36
N SER A 190 -11.87 2.08 14.48
CA SER A 190 -12.68 3.24 14.92
C SER A 190 -14.08 2.88 15.40
N LYS A 191 -14.54 1.64 15.24
CA LYS A 191 -15.86 1.16 15.73
C LYS A 191 -15.77 0.44 17.07
N ASN A 192 -14.57 0.18 17.56
CA ASN A 192 -14.28 -0.42 18.85
C ASN A 192 -13.83 0.63 19.86
#